data_6cd8e7751479aea6b3afc8dbcf608e63
#
_entry.id   6cd8e7751479aea6b3afc8dbcf608e63
#
_cell.length_a   1.000
_cell.length_b   1.000
_cell.length_c   1.000
_cell.angle_alpha   90.00
_cell.angle_beta   90.00
_cell.angle_gamma   90.00
#
_symmetry.space_group_name_H-M   'P 1'
#
loop_
_entity.id
_entity.type
_entity.pdbx_description
1 polymer ?
#
loop_
_entity_poly.entity_id
_entity_poly.type
_entity_poly.pdbx_seq_one_letter_code
_entity_poly.pdbx_strand_id
1 'polypeptide(L)'
;LIRKPWEFDVLVMENMFGDILSDLGGGLVGGMGMAACAEIGNKHALFQPAHGSAPDIMGQDKANPMAAILSTVWMLDWLGEHSRTSAPRLAALLLEKAVEEGFETKRIHPFEFGGDQGTKAVTEEMIQLVRSQSPL
;
A
#
# COMPACT_ATOMS: atom_id res chain seq x y z
N LEU A 1 13.17 2.35 -16.65
CA LEU A 1 12.76 2.19 -15.25
C LEU A 1 13.70 1.28 -14.47
N ILE A 2 13.89 0.00 -14.83
CA ILE A 2 14.63 -0.99 -14.02
C ILE A 2 16.08 -0.57 -13.71
N ARG A 3 16.81 -0.08 -14.71
CA ARG A 3 18.24 0.25 -14.55
C ARG A 3 18.52 1.63 -13.97
N LYS A 4 17.60 2.58 -14.16
CA LYS A 4 17.79 3.99 -13.81
C LYS A 4 16.44 4.62 -13.50
N PRO A 5 15.73 4.19 -12.43
CA PRO A 5 14.41 4.73 -12.09
C PRO A 5 14.46 6.23 -11.76
N TRP A 6 15.58 6.73 -11.25
CA TRP A 6 15.79 8.13 -10.88
C TRP A 6 15.89 9.10 -12.07
N GLU A 7 15.94 8.61 -13.32
CA GLU A 7 15.89 9.46 -14.51
C GLU A 7 14.46 9.86 -14.90
N PHE A 8 13.44 9.33 -14.19
CA PHE A 8 12.03 9.54 -14.51
C PHE A 8 11.30 10.16 -13.31
N ASP A 9 10.81 11.38 -13.47
CA ASP A 9 9.97 12.04 -12.47
C ASP A 9 8.48 11.78 -12.74
N VAL A 10 8.06 11.89 -14.01
CA VAL A 10 6.68 11.66 -14.45
C VAL A 10 6.68 10.87 -15.75
N LEU A 11 5.83 9.87 -15.83
CA LEU A 11 5.57 9.09 -17.03
C LEU A 11 4.15 9.35 -17.52
N VAL A 12 4.01 9.72 -18.79
CA VAL A 12 2.70 9.90 -19.45
C VAL A 12 2.63 9.01 -20.67
N MET A 13 1.60 8.19 -20.75
CA MET A 13 1.44 7.22 -21.83
C MET A 13 -0.03 6.85 -22.04
N GLU A 14 -0.31 6.17 -23.14
CA GLU A 14 -1.63 5.59 -23.38
C GLU A 14 -1.94 4.46 -22.40
N ASN A 15 -3.23 4.20 -22.18
CA ASN A 15 -3.76 3.30 -21.15
C ASN A 15 -3.08 1.93 -21.13
N MET A 16 -2.98 1.25 -22.27
CA MET A 16 -2.39 -0.09 -22.34
C MET A 16 -0.91 -0.10 -21.91
N PHE A 17 -0.14 0.91 -22.32
CA PHE A 17 1.28 1.01 -21.92
C PHE A 17 1.41 1.43 -20.45
N GLY A 18 0.46 2.24 -19.97
CA GLY A 18 0.35 2.59 -18.54
C GLY A 18 0.15 1.37 -17.68
N ASP A 19 -0.78 0.49 -18.05
CA ASP A 19 -1.05 -0.76 -17.32
C ASP A 19 0.19 -1.67 -17.28
N ILE A 20 0.89 -1.84 -18.41
CA ILE A 20 2.11 -2.65 -18.47
C ILE A 20 3.23 -2.06 -17.57
N LEU A 21 3.42 -0.74 -17.60
CA LEU A 21 4.48 -0.12 -16.82
C LEU A 21 4.14 0.06 -15.35
N SER A 22 2.87 0.21 -15.00
CA SER A 22 2.44 0.22 -13.58
C SER A 22 2.62 -1.14 -12.93
N ASP A 23 2.33 -2.24 -13.64
CA ASP A 23 2.60 -3.60 -13.16
C ASP A 23 4.10 -3.86 -12.96
N LEU A 24 4.93 -3.38 -13.90
CA LEU A 24 6.37 -3.40 -13.74
C LEU A 24 6.81 -2.58 -12.51
N GLY A 25 6.23 -1.40 -12.30
CA GLY A 25 6.44 -0.57 -11.11
C GLY A 25 6.06 -1.31 -9.83
N GLY A 26 4.91 -1.98 -9.81
CA GLY A 26 4.47 -2.85 -8.72
C GLY A 26 5.49 -3.94 -8.39
N GLY A 27 6.06 -4.58 -9.43
CA GLY A 27 7.14 -5.55 -9.25
C GLY A 27 8.42 -4.96 -8.64
N LEU A 28 8.74 -3.70 -8.96
CA LEU A 28 9.93 -3.03 -8.42
C LEU A 28 9.79 -2.62 -6.94
N VAL A 29 8.57 -2.38 -6.45
CA VAL A 29 8.32 -2.02 -5.04
C VAL A 29 8.05 -3.24 -4.15
N GLY A 30 8.21 -4.44 -4.66
CA GLY A 30 8.14 -5.67 -3.87
C GLY A 30 7.02 -6.62 -4.27
N GLY A 31 6.17 -6.25 -5.22
CA GLY A 31 5.08 -7.07 -5.74
C GLY A 31 3.74 -6.35 -5.73
N MET A 32 2.75 -6.96 -6.37
CA MET A 32 1.42 -6.36 -6.51
C MET A 32 0.68 -6.20 -5.17
N GLY A 33 0.98 -7.06 -4.19
CA GLY A 33 0.43 -6.94 -2.83
C GLY A 33 0.99 -5.76 -2.03
N MET A 34 2.01 -5.05 -2.54
CA MET A 34 2.57 -3.81 -1.99
C MET A 34 2.18 -2.57 -2.79
N ALA A 35 1.71 -2.74 -4.00
CA ALA A 35 1.47 -1.64 -4.93
C ALA A 35 0.15 -0.91 -4.61
N ALA A 36 0.28 0.20 -3.89
CA ALA A 36 -0.81 1.16 -3.72
C ALA A 36 -0.99 2.00 -4.99
N CYS A 37 -2.20 2.50 -5.22
CA CYS A 37 -2.54 3.39 -6.32
C CYS A 37 -3.40 4.55 -5.81
N ALA A 38 -3.17 5.73 -6.39
CA ALA A 38 -3.97 6.92 -6.16
C ALA A 38 -4.25 7.63 -7.49
N GLU A 39 -5.51 7.87 -7.79
CA GLU A 39 -5.97 8.64 -8.93
C GLU A 39 -6.51 9.97 -8.43
N ILE A 40 -5.73 11.03 -8.58
CA ILE A 40 -5.98 12.32 -7.96
C ILE A 40 -6.45 13.33 -9.00
N GLY A 41 -7.69 13.78 -8.86
CA GLY A 41 -8.27 14.84 -9.65
C GLY A 41 -8.35 16.17 -8.88
N ASN A 42 -8.85 17.20 -9.53
CA ASN A 42 -8.92 18.54 -8.94
C ASN A 42 -9.86 18.67 -7.72
N LYS A 43 -10.84 17.79 -7.57
CA LYS A 43 -11.86 17.86 -6.51
C LYS A 43 -12.06 16.53 -5.77
N HIS A 44 -11.74 15.43 -6.42
CA HIS A 44 -11.96 14.07 -5.91
C HIS A 44 -10.72 13.25 -6.16
N ALA A 45 -10.52 12.25 -5.33
CA ALA A 45 -9.48 11.26 -5.51
C ALA A 45 -10.04 9.86 -5.28
N LEU A 46 -9.43 8.86 -5.90
CA LEU A 46 -9.70 7.44 -5.69
C LEU A 46 -8.41 6.78 -5.22
N PHE A 47 -8.52 5.94 -4.22
CA PHE A 47 -7.40 5.20 -3.65
C PHE A 47 -7.73 3.72 -3.64
N GLN A 48 -6.88 2.91 -4.22
CA GLN A 48 -7.09 1.48 -4.36
C GLN A 48 -5.75 0.74 -4.47
N PRO A 49 -5.70 -0.58 -4.19
CA PRO A 49 -4.58 -1.40 -4.63
C PRO A 49 -4.47 -1.40 -6.16
N ALA A 50 -3.26 -1.48 -6.69
CA ALA A 50 -3.06 -1.61 -8.14
C ALA A 50 -3.45 -3.01 -8.67
N HIS A 51 -3.44 -4.02 -7.80
CA HIS A 51 -3.74 -5.41 -8.17
C HIS A 51 -5.23 -5.67 -8.45
N GLY A 52 -5.51 -6.68 -9.26
CA GLY A 52 -6.85 -7.23 -9.50
C GLY A 52 -7.32 -8.22 -8.42
N SER A 53 -8.27 -9.08 -8.79
CA SER A 53 -8.99 -9.98 -7.87
C SER A 53 -8.24 -11.28 -7.49
N ALA A 54 -7.16 -11.63 -8.18
CA ALA A 54 -6.34 -12.82 -7.96
C ALA A 54 -7.16 -14.12 -7.70
N PRO A 55 -7.97 -14.57 -8.67
CA PRO A 55 -8.90 -15.68 -8.47
C PRO A 55 -8.21 -16.98 -8.07
N ASP A 56 -6.94 -17.15 -8.43
CA ASP A 56 -6.15 -18.35 -8.15
C ASP A 56 -5.90 -18.58 -6.67
N ILE A 57 -5.94 -17.53 -5.85
CA ILE A 57 -5.73 -17.60 -4.40
C ILE A 57 -6.98 -17.27 -3.59
N MET A 58 -8.13 -17.13 -4.26
CA MET A 58 -9.40 -16.82 -3.60
C MET A 58 -9.75 -17.86 -2.52
N GLY A 59 -10.08 -17.39 -1.33
CA GLY A 59 -10.46 -18.22 -0.19
C GLY A 59 -9.30 -18.95 0.50
N GLN A 60 -8.06 -18.78 0.07
CA GLN A 60 -6.89 -19.46 0.63
C GLN A 60 -6.17 -18.68 1.74
N ASP A 61 -6.65 -17.50 2.10
CA ASP A 61 -6.01 -16.61 3.08
C ASP A 61 -4.52 -16.30 2.76
N LYS A 62 -4.21 -16.11 1.47
CA LYS A 62 -2.82 -15.87 1.00
C LYS A 62 -2.57 -14.45 0.49
N ALA A 63 -3.63 -13.70 0.17
CA ALA A 63 -3.48 -12.35 -0.37
C ALA A 63 -2.81 -11.43 0.65
N ASN A 64 -1.80 -10.68 0.19
CA ASN A 64 -1.14 -9.66 1.01
C ASN A 64 -2.04 -8.41 1.08
N PRO A 65 -2.47 -7.95 2.27
CA PRO A 65 -3.35 -6.79 2.41
C PRO A 65 -2.61 -5.45 2.35
N MET A 66 -1.28 -5.44 2.22
CA MET A 66 -0.46 -4.22 2.34
C MET A 66 -0.80 -3.16 1.31
N ALA A 67 -1.07 -3.52 0.06
CA ALA A 67 -1.45 -2.54 -0.96
C ALA A 67 -2.72 -1.76 -0.56
N ALA A 68 -3.71 -2.41 0.03
CA ALA A 68 -4.92 -1.74 0.54
C ALA A 68 -4.62 -0.85 1.76
N ILE A 69 -3.75 -1.30 2.65
CA ILE A 69 -3.31 -0.53 3.83
C ILE A 69 -2.54 0.72 3.37
N LEU A 70 -1.59 0.60 2.45
CA LEU A 70 -0.82 1.72 1.90
C LEU A 70 -1.69 2.69 1.10
N SER A 71 -2.67 2.19 0.35
CA SER A 71 -3.67 3.05 -0.31
C SER A 71 -4.48 3.84 0.70
N THR A 72 -4.77 3.26 1.88
CA THR A 72 -5.44 3.95 2.99
C THR A 72 -4.54 5.02 3.61
N VAL A 73 -3.23 4.79 3.73
CA VAL A 73 -2.26 5.83 4.16
C VAL A 73 -2.35 7.04 3.23
N TRP A 74 -2.28 6.84 1.93
CA TRP A 74 -2.36 7.94 0.96
C TRP A 74 -3.72 8.65 0.97
N MET A 75 -4.81 7.90 1.14
CA MET A 75 -6.15 8.48 1.31
C MET A 75 -6.23 9.39 2.54
N LEU A 76 -5.69 8.94 3.66
CA LEU A 76 -5.69 9.71 4.91
C LEU A 76 -4.80 10.95 4.82
N ASP A 77 -3.65 10.86 4.17
CA ASP A 77 -2.77 12.01 3.94
C ASP A 77 -3.45 13.06 3.05
N TRP A 78 -4.04 12.63 1.93
CA TRP A 78 -4.83 13.50 1.05
C TRP A 78 -6.02 14.16 1.77
N LEU A 79 -6.74 13.41 2.59
CA LEU A 79 -7.82 13.97 3.42
C LEU A 79 -7.28 14.99 4.44
N GLY A 80 -6.10 14.77 4.99
CA GLY A 80 -5.42 15.69 5.88
C GLY A 80 -5.08 17.03 5.22
N GLU A 81 -4.70 17.00 3.95
CA GLU A 81 -4.43 18.20 3.15
C GLU A 81 -5.73 18.98 2.81
N HIS A 82 -6.85 18.28 2.63
CA HIS A 82 -8.13 18.85 2.20
C HIS A 82 -9.12 19.08 3.33
N SER A 83 -8.78 18.73 4.57
CA SER A 83 -9.62 18.92 5.76
C SER A 83 -9.13 20.08 6.63
N ARG A 84 -10.01 20.52 7.55
CA ARG A 84 -9.66 21.56 8.53
C ARG A 84 -9.03 20.99 9.81
N THR A 85 -8.74 19.71 9.85
CA THR A 85 -8.21 19.00 11.01
C THR A 85 -6.98 18.20 10.64
N SER A 86 -6.03 18.10 11.56
CA SER A 86 -4.81 17.29 11.38
C SER A 86 -5.03 15.80 11.66
N ALA A 87 -6.22 15.39 12.12
CA ALA A 87 -6.46 14.02 12.54
C ALA A 87 -6.22 12.96 11.43
N PRO A 88 -6.66 13.16 10.17
CA PRO A 88 -6.36 12.18 9.12
C PRO A 88 -4.87 12.04 8.86
N ARG A 89 -4.13 13.15 8.83
CA ARG A 89 -2.67 13.13 8.61
C ARG A 89 -1.92 12.42 9.74
N LEU A 90 -2.34 12.62 10.98
CA LEU A 90 -1.78 11.89 12.12
C LEU A 90 -2.08 10.40 12.02
N ALA A 91 -3.27 10.02 11.59
CA ALA A 91 -3.63 8.62 11.36
C ALA A 91 -2.81 8.00 10.22
N ALA A 92 -2.56 8.74 9.13
CA ALA A 92 -1.67 8.30 8.05
C ALA A 92 -0.26 8.00 8.56
N LEU A 93 0.33 8.92 9.30
CA LEU A 93 1.68 8.76 9.88
C LEU A 93 1.78 7.57 10.85
N LEU A 94 0.76 7.34 11.67
CA LEU A 94 0.71 6.19 12.58
C LEU A 94 0.64 4.87 11.80
N LEU A 95 -0.18 4.83 10.75
CA LEU A 95 -0.34 3.62 9.94
C LEU A 95 0.93 3.33 9.12
N GLU A 96 1.54 4.34 8.52
CA GLU A 96 2.79 4.23 7.78
C GLU A 96 3.92 3.70 8.67
N LYS A 97 4.09 4.31 9.85
CA LYS A 97 5.08 3.86 10.81
C LYS A 97 4.84 2.42 11.30
N ALA A 98 3.58 2.02 11.46
CA ALA A 98 3.25 0.64 11.81
C ALA A 98 3.64 -0.35 10.70
N VAL A 99 3.49 0.03 9.42
CA VAL A 99 3.97 -0.77 8.27
C VAL A 99 5.49 -0.90 8.33
N GLU A 100 6.22 0.21 8.47
CA GLU A 100 7.68 0.20 8.54
C GLU A 100 8.18 -0.70 9.68
N GLU A 101 7.69 -0.48 10.89
CA GLU A 101 8.05 -1.28 12.07
C GLU A 101 7.74 -2.78 11.87
N GLY A 102 6.59 -3.09 11.26
CA GLY A 102 6.18 -4.46 10.99
C GLY A 102 7.17 -5.22 10.11
N PHE A 103 7.67 -4.59 9.06
CA PHE A 103 8.68 -5.20 8.18
C PHE A 103 10.08 -5.18 8.79
N GLU A 104 10.51 -4.09 9.40
CA GLU A 104 11.84 -3.98 10.03
C GLU A 104 12.04 -5.01 11.13
N THR A 105 11.02 -5.21 11.97
CA THR A 105 11.06 -6.16 13.08
C THR A 105 10.69 -7.59 12.67
N LYS A 106 10.37 -7.81 11.39
CA LYS A 106 9.90 -9.10 10.83
C LYS A 106 8.63 -9.66 11.50
N ARG A 107 7.83 -8.79 12.11
CA ARG A 107 6.50 -9.15 12.61
C ARG A 107 5.52 -9.36 11.46
N ILE A 108 5.77 -8.74 10.33
CA ILE A 108 5.03 -8.90 9.08
C ILE A 108 5.91 -9.61 8.06
N HIS A 109 5.49 -10.81 7.68
CA HIS A 109 6.19 -11.64 6.70
C HIS A 109 5.19 -12.45 5.86
N PRO A 110 4.51 -11.80 4.89
CA PRO A 110 3.46 -12.42 4.10
C PRO A 110 3.99 -13.48 3.12
N PHE A 111 3.09 -14.34 2.66
CA PHE A 111 3.41 -15.37 1.66
C PHE A 111 4.09 -14.83 0.41
N GLU A 112 3.75 -13.62 -0.04
CA GLU A 112 4.34 -12.95 -1.21
C GLU A 112 5.87 -12.80 -1.09
N PHE A 113 6.38 -12.66 0.13
CA PHE A 113 7.81 -12.55 0.42
C PHE A 113 8.44 -13.83 0.98
N GLY A 114 7.79 -14.96 0.72
CA GLY A 114 8.28 -16.27 1.20
C GLY A 114 8.02 -16.54 2.68
N GLY A 115 7.17 -15.73 3.32
CA GLY A 115 6.71 -15.96 4.69
C GLY A 115 5.56 -16.96 4.76
N ASP A 116 4.94 -17.03 5.93
CA ASP A 116 3.85 -17.94 6.26
C ASP A 116 2.56 -17.23 6.70
N GLN A 117 2.57 -15.90 6.71
CA GLN A 117 1.44 -15.10 7.15
C GLN A 117 0.46 -14.86 5.99
N GLY A 118 -0.79 -15.24 6.21
CA GLY A 118 -1.91 -14.92 5.33
C GLY A 118 -2.51 -13.54 5.61
N THR A 119 -3.55 -13.20 4.88
CA THR A 119 -4.26 -11.91 4.95
C THR A 119 -4.70 -11.57 6.39
N LYS A 120 -5.25 -12.56 7.11
CA LYS A 120 -5.73 -12.37 8.49
C LYS A 120 -4.59 -12.10 9.46
N ALA A 121 -3.54 -12.93 9.42
CA ALA A 121 -2.39 -12.81 10.33
C ALA A 121 -1.68 -11.45 10.14
N VAL A 122 -1.44 -11.04 8.89
CA VAL A 122 -0.86 -9.72 8.57
C VAL A 122 -1.76 -8.59 9.09
N THR A 123 -3.09 -8.70 8.91
CA THR A 123 -4.02 -7.68 9.38
C THR A 123 -4.04 -7.58 10.91
N GLU A 124 -4.02 -8.70 11.62
CA GLU A 124 -3.96 -8.74 13.07
C GLU A 124 -2.68 -8.10 13.62
N GLU A 125 -1.53 -8.42 13.03
CA GLU A 125 -0.26 -7.78 13.37
C GLU A 125 -0.28 -6.26 13.15
N MET A 126 -0.83 -5.80 12.03
CA MET A 126 -1.00 -4.38 11.75
C MET A 126 -1.86 -3.68 12.81
N ILE A 127 -2.97 -4.29 13.23
CA ILE A 127 -3.83 -3.74 14.28
C ILE A 127 -3.06 -3.62 15.60
N GLN A 128 -2.24 -4.60 15.96
CA GLN A 128 -1.43 -4.56 17.18
C GLN A 128 -0.35 -3.48 17.11
N LEU A 129 0.34 -3.34 15.98
CA LEU A 129 1.35 -2.33 15.74
C LEU A 129 0.76 -0.91 15.86
N VAL A 130 -0.37 -0.64 15.22
CA VAL A 130 -1.05 0.66 15.31
C VAL A 130 -1.46 0.95 16.76
N ARG A 131 -2.02 -0.02 17.48
CA ARG A 131 -2.42 0.16 18.88
C ARG A 131 -1.23 0.43 19.80
N SER A 132 -0.09 -0.19 19.57
CA SER A 132 1.12 0.01 20.39
C SER A 132 1.74 1.41 20.20
N GLN A 133 1.49 2.05 19.07
CA GLN A 133 2.02 3.38 18.77
C GLN A 133 1.04 4.52 19.12
N SER A 134 -0.24 4.21 19.31
CA SER A 134 -1.23 5.21 19.71
C SER A 134 -1.07 5.51 21.20
N PRO A 135 -0.76 6.74 21.61
CA PRO A 135 -0.90 7.14 22.99
C PRO A 135 -2.41 7.19 23.31
N LEU A 136 -2.93 6.16 23.95
CA LEU A 136 -4.25 6.18 24.59
C LEU A 136 -4.19 7.03 25.86
#